data_604c9834af6a1210baf0f64d1d608487
#
_entry.id   604c9834af6a1210baf0f64d1d608487
#
_cell.length_a   1.000
_cell.length_b   1.000
_cell.length_c   1.000
_cell.angle_alpha   90.00
_cell.angle_beta   90.00
_cell.angle_gamma   90.00
#
_symmetry.space_group_name_H-M   'P 1'
#
loop_
_entity.id
_entity.type
_entity.pdbx_description
1 polymer ?
#
loop_
_entity_poly.entity_id
_entity_poly.type
_entity_poly.pdbx_seq_one_letter_code
_entity_poly.pdbx_strand_id
1 'polypeptide(L)'
;MKYCKNCLIPSTKPHITFNDEGVCSACLSYLNRPNIDWKKREDLFLKIVDQVKKDKKKNNWDCVVPVSGGKDSTYQALKLRELGLNPLCVTSTTCDLSELGKKNIENLKQQGFDYIEFTSNPKVRKKLNRIGLEMIGDISWPEHISINTIPINVAVKFGINLI
;
A
#
# COMPACT_ATOMS: atom_id res chain seq x y z
N MET A 1 4.46 -1.18 36.27
CA MET A 1 3.99 -0.91 34.91
C MET A 1 3.13 0.35 34.92
N LYS A 2 3.39 1.32 34.02
CA LYS A 2 2.56 2.53 33.91
C LYS A 2 1.61 2.35 32.73
N TYR A 3 0.44 2.94 32.79
CA TYR A 3 -0.55 2.98 31.73
C TYR A 3 -0.88 4.42 31.37
N CYS A 4 -1.14 4.66 30.10
CA CYS A 4 -1.59 5.99 29.65
C CYS A 4 -2.95 6.31 30.28
N LYS A 5 -3.07 7.50 30.89
CA LYS A 5 -4.35 7.94 31.48
C LYS A 5 -5.46 8.13 30.45
N ASN A 6 -5.11 8.32 29.17
CA ASN A 6 -6.07 8.58 28.11
C ASN A 6 -6.48 7.31 27.32
N CYS A 7 -5.52 6.47 26.91
CA CYS A 7 -5.79 5.30 26.04
C CYS A 7 -5.39 3.95 26.65
N LEU A 8 -4.93 3.94 27.90
CA LEU A 8 -4.55 2.74 28.66
C LEU A 8 -3.39 1.93 28.05
N ILE A 9 -2.66 2.45 27.06
CA ILE A 9 -1.49 1.74 26.52
C ILE A 9 -0.42 1.55 27.60
N PRO A 10 0.18 0.35 27.72
CA PRO A 10 1.19 0.08 28.74
C PRO A 10 2.56 0.67 28.38
N SER A 11 3.37 1.01 29.36
CA SER A 11 4.75 1.48 29.19
C SER A 11 5.70 0.43 28.62
N THR A 12 5.27 -0.81 28.51
CA THR A 12 6.02 -1.90 27.87
C THR A 12 5.97 -1.88 26.35
N LYS A 13 5.08 -1.04 25.75
CA LYS A 13 5.08 -0.88 24.28
C LYS A 13 6.40 -0.25 23.85
N PRO A 14 7.12 -0.84 22.86
CA PRO A 14 8.35 -0.26 22.33
C PRO A 14 8.16 1.19 21.88
N HIS A 15 9.14 2.04 22.17
CA HIS A 15 9.20 3.45 21.77
C HIS A 15 8.06 4.34 22.28
N ILE A 16 7.27 3.89 23.27
CA ILE A 16 6.25 4.72 23.90
C ILE A 16 6.89 5.58 25.00
N THR A 17 6.61 6.87 25.01
CA THR A 17 6.99 7.80 26.09
C THR A 17 5.74 8.40 26.72
N PHE A 18 5.90 8.93 27.93
CA PHE A 18 4.81 9.57 28.69
C PHE A 18 5.26 10.95 29.13
N ASN A 19 4.36 11.93 29.07
CA ASN A 19 4.59 13.24 29.67
C ASN A 19 4.36 13.19 31.21
N ASP A 20 4.59 14.30 31.89
CA ASP A 20 4.45 14.43 33.34
C ASP A 20 3.01 14.21 33.80
N GLU A 21 2.04 14.44 32.94
CA GLU A 21 0.61 14.19 33.22
C GLU A 21 0.21 12.72 33.07
N GLY A 22 1.13 11.85 32.60
CA GLY A 22 0.90 10.43 32.34
C GLY A 22 0.16 10.14 31.06
N VAL A 23 0.19 11.05 30.07
CA VAL A 23 -0.36 10.86 28.73
C VAL A 23 0.74 10.37 27.79
N CYS A 24 0.46 9.34 26.98
CA CYS A 24 1.46 8.75 26.10
C CYS A 24 1.70 9.59 24.85
N SER A 25 2.90 9.42 24.26
CA SER A 25 3.32 10.11 23.04
C SER A 25 2.36 9.89 21.84
N ALA A 26 1.69 8.73 21.75
CA ALA A 26 0.70 8.47 20.70
C ALA A 26 -0.55 9.36 20.87
N CYS A 27 -1.06 9.52 22.11
CA CYS A 27 -2.17 10.43 22.39
C CYS A 27 -1.77 11.89 22.13
N LEU A 28 -0.58 12.31 22.56
CA LEU A 28 -0.07 13.66 22.30
C LEU A 28 0.06 13.92 20.79
N SER A 29 0.59 12.97 20.05
CA SER A 29 0.68 13.07 18.58
C SER A 29 -0.69 13.17 17.93
N TYR A 30 -1.70 12.45 18.45
CA TYR A 30 -3.07 12.54 17.95
C TYR A 30 -3.69 13.92 18.21
N LEU A 31 -3.53 14.46 19.40
CA LEU A 31 -4.05 15.77 19.79
C LEU A 31 -3.39 16.91 19.00
N ASN A 32 -2.11 16.77 18.69
CA ASN A 32 -1.34 17.75 17.93
C ASN A 32 -1.39 17.54 16.41
N ARG A 33 -2.27 16.66 15.91
CA ARG A 33 -2.44 16.51 14.46
C ARG A 33 -2.86 17.83 13.82
N PRO A 34 -2.16 18.28 12.75
CA PRO A 34 -2.59 19.46 12.02
C PRO A 34 -3.99 19.23 11.47
N ASN A 35 -4.79 20.29 11.49
CA ASN A 35 -6.09 20.26 10.84
C ASN A 35 -5.87 20.12 9.32
N ILE A 36 -6.17 18.94 8.78
CA ILE A 36 -5.92 18.62 7.37
C ILE A 36 -7.09 19.19 6.55
N ASP A 37 -6.79 20.10 5.66
CA ASP A 37 -7.74 20.59 4.65
C ASP A 37 -7.90 19.50 3.56
N TRP A 38 -8.85 18.61 3.79
CA TRP A 38 -9.15 17.50 2.88
C TRP A 38 -9.64 17.98 1.52
N LYS A 39 -10.33 19.11 1.46
CA LYS A 39 -10.79 19.69 0.19
C LYS A 39 -9.61 20.13 -0.66
N LYS A 40 -8.65 20.83 -0.09
CA LYS A 40 -7.42 21.21 -0.78
C LYS A 40 -6.63 19.99 -1.26
N ARG A 41 -6.60 18.90 -0.46
CA ARG A 41 -5.92 17.65 -0.87
C ARG A 41 -6.63 16.98 -2.02
N GLU A 42 -7.95 16.93 -2.01
CA GLU A 42 -8.76 16.43 -3.12
C GLU A 42 -8.49 17.23 -4.40
N ASP A 43 -8.52 18.56 -4.31
CA ASP A 43 -8.27 19.44 -5.45
C ASP A 43 -6.85 19.23 -6.04
N LEU A 44 -5.85 19.00 -5.20
CA LEU A 44 -4.49 18.66 -5.66
C LEU A 44 -4.46 17.29 -6.35
N PHE A 45 -5.13 16.30 -5.80
CA PHE A 45 -5.22 14.97 -6.40
C PHE A 45 -5.93 15.02 -7.77
N LEU A 46 -7.06 15.72 -7.88
CA LEU A 46 -7.79 15.88 -9.14
C LEU A 46 -6.96 16.60 -10.21
N LYS A 47 -6.11 17.56 -9.85
CA LYS A 47 -5.17 18.19 -10.77
C LYS A 47 -4.16 17.18 -11.35
N ILE A 48 -3.66 16.24 -10.53
CA ILE A 48 -2.78 15.17 -11.01
C ILE A 48 -3.53 14.25 -11.97
N VAL A 49 -4.75 13.85 -11.64
CA VAL A 49 -5.60 13.03 -12.50
C VAL A 49 -5.83 13.72 -13.85
N ASP A 50 -6.16 15.01 -13.85
CA ASP A 50 -6.38 15.79 -15.08
C ASP A 50 -5.10 15.93 -15.91
N GLN A 51 -3.94 16.06 -15.27
CA GLN A 51 -2.66 16.10 -15.96
C GLN A 51 -2.35 14.78 -16.66
N VAL A 52 -2.56 13.65 -15.98
CA VAL A 52 -2.36 12.31 -16.54
C VAL A 52 -3.28 12.08 -17.75
N LYS A 53 -4.55 12.51 -17.67
CA LYS A 53 -5.49 12.43 -18.79
C LYS A 53 -5.08 13.27 -20.02
N LYS A 54 -4.42 14.40 -19.78
CA LYS A 54 -3.93 15.30 -20.86
C LYS A 54 -2.65 14.75 -21.50
N ASP A 55 -1.85 14.01 -20.77
CA ASP A 55 -0.65 13.37 -21.29
C ASP A 55 -1.04 12.26 -22.27
N LYS A 56 -1.19 12.61 -23.55
CA LYS A 56 -1.49 11.68 -24.65
C LYS A 56 -0.30 10.75 -24.89
N LYS A 57 0.01 9.88 -23.95
CA LYS A 57 1.00 8.84 -24.14
C LYS A 57 0.40 7.68 -24.95
N LYS A 58 1.26 7.01 -25.71
CA LYS A 58 0.93 5.80 -26.49
C LYS A 58 0.61 4.57 -25.60
N ASN A 59 0.43 4.77 -24.32
CA ASN A 59 0.20 3.68 -23.37
C ASN A 59 -1.29 3.43 -23.19
N ASN A 60 -1.65 2.16 -23.11
CA ASN A 60 -3.02 1.76 -22.82
C ASN A 60 -3.44 2.05 -21.38
N TRP A 61 -2.48 2.27 -20.46
CA TRP A 61 -2.73 2.49 -19.04
C TRP A 61 -2.24 3.84 -18.57
N ASP A 62 -3.04 4.48 -17.73
CA ASP A 62 -2.78 5.81 -17.16
C ASP A 62 -2.01 5.74 -15.85
N CYS A 63 -2.20 4.66 -15.09
CA CYS A 63 -1.57 4.47 -13.79
C CYS A 63 -1.38 2.99 -13.46
N VAL A 64 -0.46 2.71 -12.53
CA VAL A 64 -0.31 1.40 -11.89
C VAL A 64 -0.94 1.45 -10.51
N VAL A 65 -1.77 0.46 -10.17
CA VAL A 65 -2.32 0.28 -8.83
C VAL A 65 -1.79 -1.01 -8.22
N PRO A 66 -0.94 -0.93 -7.20
CA PRO A 66 -0.55 -2.10 -6.44
C PRO A 66 -1.76 -2.70 -5.74
N VAL A 67 -2.09 -3.96 -6.02
CA VAL A 67 -3.28 -4.61 -5.46
C VAL A 67 -2.94 -5.91 -4.73
N SER A 68 -3.61 -6.15 -3.62
CA SER A 68 -3.48 -7.38 -2.82
C SER A 68 -4.80 -8.14 -2.67
N GLY A 69 -5.86 -7.67 -3.33
CA GLY A 69 -7.23 -8.16 -3.11
C GLY A 69 -7.86 -7.64 -1.80
N GLY A 70 -7.17 -6.77 -1.06
CA GLY A 70 -7.71 -6.09 0.11
C GLY A 70 -8.64 -4.93 -0.25
N LYS A 71 -9.47 -4.49 0.72
CA LYS A 71 -10.48 -3.45 0.51
C LYS A 71 -9.89 -2.12 0.00
N ASP A 72 -8.74 -1.72 0.53
CA ASP A 72 -8.16 -0.40 0.24
C ASP A 72 -7.63 -0.32 -1.20
N SER A 73 -6.90 -1.34 -1.64
CA SER A 73 -6.39 -1.42 -3.03
C SER A 73 -7.51 -1.60 -4.06
N THR A 74 -8.55 -2.36 -3.71
CA THR A 74 -9.75 -2.48 -4.55
C THR A 74 -10.46 -1.14 -4.69
N TYR A 75 -10.64 -0.42 -3.58
CA TYR A 75 -11.22 0.93 -3.60
C TYR A 75 -10.40 1.89 -4.46
N GLN A 76 -9.07 1.87 -4.34
CA GLN A 76 -8.19 2.72 -5.16
C GLN A 76 -8.37 2.46 -6.65
N ALA A 77 -8.35 1.18 -7.07
CA ALA A 77 -8.55 0.81 -8.48
C ALA A 77 -9.91 1.29 -9.01
N LEU A 78 -10.98 1.03 -8.27
CA LEU A 78 -12.33 1.46 -8.61
C LEU A 78 -12.44 2.98 -8.69
N LYS A 79 -11.88 3.70 -7.71
CA LYS A 79 -11.94 5.17 -7.65
C LYS A 79 -11.20 5.82 -8.82
N LEU A 80 -10.02 5.32 -9.17
CA LEU A 80 -9.29 5.83 -10.33
C LEU A 80 -10.03 5.60 -11.64
N ARG A 81 -10.69 4.45 -11.79
CA ARG A 81 -11.57 4.18 -12.94
C ARG A 81 -12.79 5.10 -12.99
N GLU A 82 -13.45 5.35 -11.85
CA GLU A 82 -14.53 6.34 -11.75
C GLU A 82 -14.09 7.73 -12.17
N LEU A 83 -12.85 8.10 -11.83
CA LEU A 83 -12.24 9.35 -12.27
C LEU A 83 -11.81 9.35 -13.73
N GLY A 84 -12.08 8.29 -14.48
CA GLY A 84 -11.82 8.17 -15.93
C GLY A 84 -10.39 7.84 -16.29
N LEU A 85 -9.60 7.26 -15.38
CA LEU A 85 -8.29 6.67 -15.67
C LEU A 85 -8.44 5.18 -16.00
N ASN A 86 -7.49 4.64 -16.75
CA ASN A 86 -7.37 3.21 -17.03
C ASN A 86 -6.23 2.60 -16.20
N PRO A 87 -6.49 2.03 -15.00
CA PRO A 87 -5.47 1.49 -14.13
C PRO A 87 -5.01 0.09 -14.56
N LEU A 88 -3.69 -0.14 -14.52
CA LEU A 88 -3.09 -1.46 -14.55
C LEU A 88 -2.92 -1.97 -13.12
N CYS A 89 -3.63 -3.00 -12.72
CA CYS A 89 -3.49 -3.62 -11.42
C CYS A 89 -2.27 -4.54 -11.39
N VAL A 90 -1.43 -4.41 -10.36
CA VAL A 90 -0.20 -5.20 -10.23
C VAL A 90 -0.11 -5.82 -8.86
N THR A 91 0.10 -7.13 -8.80
CA THR A 91 0.34 -7.87 -7.55
C THR A 91 1.72 -8.52 -7.57
N SER A 92 2.46 -8.38 -6.47
CA SER A 92 3.55 -9.28 -6.14
C SER A 92 3.01 -10.33 -5.16
N THR A 93 2.93 -11.58 -5.60
CA THR A 93 2.44 -12.68 -4.75
C THR A 93 3.48 -12.99 -3.68
N THR A 94 3.13 -12.76 -2.42
CA THR A 94 4.08 -12.84 -1.30
C THR A 94 4.04 -14.17 -0.57
N CYS A 95 2.89 -14.80 -0.43
CA CYS A 95 2.68 -16.07 0.26
C CYS A 95 1.48 -16.81 -0.33
N ASP A 96 1.14 -17.95 0.21
CA ASP A 96 -0.10 -18.63 -0.13
C ASP A 96 -1.29 -17.77 0.29
N LEU A 97 -2.02 -17.30 -0.71
CA LEU A 97 -3.25 -16.55 -0.47
C LEU A 97 -4.33 -17.51 0.04
N SER A 98 -5.09 -17.03 1.03
CA SER A 98 -6.33 -17.72 1.42
C SER A 98 -7.30 -17.82 0.23
N GLU A 99 -8.22 -18.77 0.27
CA GLU A 99 -9.25 -18.91 -0.77
C GLU A 99 -10.08 -17.62 -0.94
N LEU A 100 -10.33 -16.89 0.16
CA LEU A 100 -10.97 -15.59 0.10
C LEU A 100 -10.11 -14.55 -0.62
N GLY A 101 -8.79 -14.53 -0.36
CA GLY A 101 -7.85 -13.63 -1.04
C GLY A 101 -7.81 -13.88 -2.55
N LYS A 102 -7.79 -15.16 -2.96
CA LYS A 102 -7.86 -15.54 -4.38
C LYS A 102 -9.17 -15.07 -5.03
N LYS A 103 -10.31 -15.28 -4.36
CA LYS A 103 -11.63 -14.81 -4.83
C LYS A 103 -11.68 -13.29 -4.98
N ASN A 104 -11.06 -12.54 -4.06
CA ASN A 104 -11.03 -11.08 -4.15
C ASN A 104 -10.22 -10.59 -5.36
N ILE A 105 -9.09 -11.23 -5.66
CA ILE A 105 -8.30 -10.93 -6.86
C ILE A 105 -9.09 -11.27 -8.12
N GLU A 106 -9.71 -12.43 -8.15
CA GLU A 106 -10.53 -12.85 -9.29
C GLU A 106 -11.71 -11.90 -9.53
N ASN A 107 -12.35 -11.43 -8.46
CA ASN A 107 -13.39 -10.40 -8.55
C ASN A 107 -12.91 -9.11 -9.22
N LEU A 108 -11.68 -8.66 -8.92
CA LEU A 108 -11.09 -7.50 -9.62
C LEU A 108 -10.92 -7.77 -11.13
N LYS A 109 -10.43 -8.94 -11.50
CA LYS A 109 -10.28 -9.34 -12.91
C LYS A 109 -11.64 -9.37 -13.62
N GLN A 110 -12.67 -9.95 -12.99
CA GLN A 110 -14.04 -10.01 -13.53
C GLN A 110 -14.67 -8.64 -13.71
N GLN A 111 -14.24 -7.64 -12.97
CA GLN A 111 -14.66 -6.24 -13.16
C GLN A 111 -13.97 -5.55 -14.36
N GLY A 112 -13.13 -6.28 -15.11
CA GLY A 112 -12.52 -5.79 -16.33
C GLY A 112 -11.26 -4.95 -16.13
N PHE A 113 -10.55 -5.13 -15.00
CA PHE A 113 -9.22 -4.55 -14.81
C PHE A 113 -8.15 -5.40 -15.48
N ASP A 114 -7.23 -4.77 -16.20
CA ASP A 114 -5.99 -5.40 -16.62
C ASP A 114 -5.12 -5.71 -15.39
N TYR A 115 -4.52 -6.90 -15.37
CA TYR A 115 -3.89 -7.42 -14.18
C TYR A 115 -2.56 -8.12 -14.49
N ILE A 116 -1.51 -7.73 -13.79
CA ILE A 116 -0.21 -8.41 -13.80
C ILE A 116 0.06 -9.02 -12.42
N GLU A 117 0.37 -10.30 -12.42
CA GLU A 117 0.80 -11.02 -11.23
C GLU A 117 2.25 -11.46 -11.36
N PHE A 118 3.06 -11.08 -10.39
CA PHE A 118 4.44 -11.51 -10.28
C PHE A 118 4.60 -12.47 -9.10
N THR A 119 5.03 -13.69 -9.37
CA THR A 119 5.35 -14.68 -8.34
C THR A 119 6.86 -14.87 -8.26
N SER A 120 7.45 -14.56 -7.11
CA SER A 120 8.87 -14.80 -6.86
C SER A 120 9.18 -16.29 -6.83
N ASN A 121 10.41 -16.67 -7.24
CA ASN A 121 10.86 -18.05 -7.11
C ASN A 121 10.78 -18.50 -5.64
N PRO A 122 10.02 -19.57 -5.31
CA PRO A 122 9.78 -19.97 -3.91
C PRO A 122 11.06 -20.37 -3.16
N LYS A 123 12.03 -20.97 -3.85
CA LYS A 123 13.31 -21.36 -3.24
C LYS A 123 14.14 -20.14 -2.86
N VAL A 124 14.18 -19.14 -3.73
CA VAL A 124 14.89 -17.87 -3.47
C VAL A 124 14.20 -17.13 -2.32
N ARG A 125 12.89 -17.03 -2.36
CA ARG A 125 12.10 -16.39 -1.30
C ARG A 125 12.37 -17.03 0.06
N LYS A 126 12.23 -18.35 0.16
CA LYS A 126 12.50 -19.08 1.42
C LYS A 126 13.89 -18.77 1.99
N LYS A 127 14.90 -18.69 1.12
CA LYS A 127 16.26 -18.32 1.53
C LYS A 127 16.33 -16.88 2.03
N LEU A 128 15.70 -15.95 1.33
CA LEU A 128 15.66 -14.53 1.73
C LEU A 128 14.89 -14.30 3.03
N ASN A 129 13.75 -15.00 3.24
CA ASN A 129 13.01 -14.94 4.50
C ASN A 129 13.88 -15.39 5.68
N ARG A 130 14.64 -16.47 5.52
CA ARG A 130 15.58 -16.92 6.55
C ARG A 130 16.66 -15.87 6.82
N ILE A 131 17.29 -15.32 5.80
CA ILE A 131 18.30 -14.27 5.94
C ILE A 131 17.69 -13.01 6.60
N GLY A 132 16.49 -12.61 6.19
CA GLY A 132 15.79 -11.48 6.80
C GLY A 132 15.57 -11.69 8.29
N LEU A 133 15.13 -12.88 8.69
CA LEU A 133 14.97 -13.22 10.10
C LEU A 133 16.31 -13.19 10.87
N GLU A 134 17.35 -13.82 10.32
CA GLU A 134 18.67 -13.93 10.96
C GLU A 134 19.40 -12.59 11.07
N MET A 135 19.29 -11.70 10.06
CA MET A 135 20.06 -10.46 10.01
C MET A 135 19.30 -9.24 10.53
N ILE A 136 17.97 -9.20 10.38
CA ILE A 136 17.16 -8.01 10.65
C ILE A 136 16.07 -8.29 11.69
N GLY A 137 15.81 -9.57 12.00
CA GLY A 137 14.70 -9.98 12.88
C GLY A 137 13.32 -9.89 12.22
N ASP A 138 13.24 -9.73 10.88
CA ASP A 138 12.00 -9.63 10.13
C ASP A 138 11.94 -10.67 9.00
N ILE A 139 11.15 -11.71 9.22
CA ILE A 139 10.94 -12.78 8.23
C ILE A 139 10.20 -12.27 6.98
N SER A 140 9.40 -11.22 7.10
CA SER A 140 8.56 -10.66 6.03
C SER A 140 9.25 -9.57 5.21
N TRP A 141 10.49 -9.23 5.54
CA TRP A 141 11.23 -8.19 4.85
C TRP A 141 11.31 -8.38 3.32
N PRO A 142 11.59 -9.58 2.78
CA PRO A 142 11.64 -9.79 1.33
C PRO A 142 10.28 -9.59 0.64
N GLU A 143 9.18 -9.92 1.33
CA GLU A 143 7.83 -9.66 0.85
C GLU A 143 7.58 -8.16 0.73
N HIS A 144 7.89 -7.39 1.77
CA HIS A 144 7.72 -5.93 1.76
C HIS A 144 8.54 -5.28 0.64
N ILE A 145 9.77 -5.73 0.41
CA ILE A 145 10.57 -5.26 -0.72
C ILE A 145 9.88 -5.57 -2.05
N SER A 146 9.39 -6.79 -2.25
CA SER A 146 8.80 -7.20 -3.52
C SER A 146 7.48 -6.46 -3.81
N ILE A 147 6.60 -6.29 -2.83
CA ILE A 147 5.33 -5.57 -3.03
C ILE A 147 5.52 -4.08 -3.33
N ASN A 148 6.63 -3.49 -2.90
CA ASN A 148 6.96 -2.10 -3.22
C ASN A 148 7.70 -1.96 -4.55
N THR A 149 8.64 -2.86 -4.88
CA THR A 149 9.50 -2.71 -6.05
C THR A 149 8.88 -3.22 -7.34
N ILE A 150 8.07 -4.28 -7.31
CA ILE A 150 7.49 -4.88 -8.52
C ILE A 150 6.54 -3.91 -9.23
N PRO A 151 5.58 -3.24 -8.57
CA PRO A 151 4.73 -2.27 -9.24
C PRO A 151 5.51 -1.10 -9.86
N ILE A 152 6.56 -0.63 -9.18
CA ILE A 152 7.43 0.44 -9.69
C ILE A 152 8.15 -0.05 -10.97
N ASN A 153 8.73 -1.25 -10.94
CA ASN A 153 9.40 -1.83 -12.11
C ASN A 153 8.44 -2.02 -13.30
N VAL A 154 7.21 -2.43 -13.04
CA VAL A 154 6.16 -2.52 -14.07
C VAL A 154 5.85 -1.13 -14.64
N ALA A 155 5.64 -0.13 -13.78
CA ALA A 155 5.37 1.24 -14.22
C ALA A 155 6.50 1.79 -15.10
N VAL A 156 7.75 1.62 -14.69
CA VAL A 156 8.93 2.06 -15.47
C VAL A 156 8.99 1.35 -16.83
N LYS A 157 8.80 0.01 -16.87
CA LYS A 157 8.84 -0.77 -18.12
C LYS A 157 7.76 -0.38 -19.10
N PHE A 158 6.58 -0.04 -18.62
CA PHE A 158 5.47 0.41 -19.47
C PHE A 158 5.42 1.93 -19.66
N GLY A 159 6.36 2.69 -19.09
CA GLY A 159 6.41 4.15 -19.19
C GLY A 159 5.22 4.83 -18.50
N ILE A 160 4.66 4.26 -17.46
CA ILE A 160 3.55 4.79 -16.68
C ILE A 160 4.13 5.65 -15.54
N ASN A 161 3.68 6.89 -15.41
CA ASN A 161 4.28 7.85 -14.47
C ASN A 161 3.50 7.98 -13.15
N LEU A 162 2.29 7.43 -13.07
CA LEU A 162 1.45 7.47 -11.86
C LEU A 162 1.36 6.07 -11.23
N ILE A 163 1.67 5.98 -9.93
CA ILE A 163 1.53 4.76 -9.12
C ILE A 163 0.73 5.11 -7.87
#